data_70508cd4d6f4fbc30da8c9ff2fa2d7ea
#
_entry.id   70508cd4d6f4fbc30da8c9ff2fa2d7ea
#
_cell.length_a   1.000
_cell.length_b   1.000
_cell.length_c   1.000
_cell.angle_alpha   90.00
_cell.angle_beta   90.00
_cell.angle_gamma   90.00
#
_symmetry.space_group_name_H-M   'P 1'
#
loop_
_entity.id
_entity.type
_entity.pdbx_description
1 polymer ?
#
loop_
_entity_poly.entity_id
_entity_poly.type
_entity_poly.pdbx_seq_one_letter_code
_entity_poly.pdbx_strand_id
1 'polypeptide(L)'
;MIVAKKEVKTDLWVYDLLKQADIQLDAQGSDIKEINEALKTASKKGTGNVGFPEYVGVVKDYLLVIEDKAALDKHIKLDDKNCISIEVNAVRDYAVNGALFYAKHLARNTTYKKILAFGVSGDEKKHKISPLYVDETEFYRELPEVQSFISFNEDNIDEYYTREDIKDCTSG
;
A
#
# COMPACT_ATOMS: atom_id res chain seq x y z
N MET A 1 -20.49 -12.92 -7.79
CA MET A 1 -21.05 -12.75 -6.68
C MET A 1 -20.93 -11.45 -5.93
N ILE A 2 -21.61 -11.34 -4.79
CA ILE A 2 -21.73 -10.07 -4.07
C ILE A 2 -20.39 -9.50 -3.61
N VAL A 3 -19.48 -10.34 -3.10
CA VAL A 3 -18.16 -9.90 -2.62
C VAL A 3 -17.31 -9.33 -3.75
N ALA A 4 -17.30 -10.00 -4.91
CA ALA A 4 -16.54 -9.54 -6.07
C ALA A 4 -17.02 -8.17 -6.57
N LYS A 5 -18.36 -7.96 -6.57
CA LYS A 5 -18.92 -6.66 -6.97
C LYS A 5 -18.54 -5.55 -6.01
N LYS A 6 -18.51 -5.83 -4.70
CA LYS A 6 -18.11 -4.84 -3.69
C LYS A 6 -16.64 -4.46 -3.83
N GLU A 7 -15.77 -5.43 -4.08
CA GLU A 7 -14.35 -5.16 -4.29
C GLU A 7 -14.10 -4.34 -5.54
N VAL A 8 -14.81 -4.62 -6.62
CA VAL A 8 -14.73 -3.82 -7.86
C VAL A 8 -15.13 -2.38 -7.59
N LYS A 9 -16.20 -2.16 -6.80
CA LYS A 9 -16.60 -0.79 -6.43
C LYS A 9 -15.52 -0.07 -5.62
N THR A 10 -14.88 -0.77 -4.69
CA THR A 10 -13.79 -0.22 -3.91
C THR A 10 -12.61 0.15 -4.81
N ASP A 11 -12.23 -0.74 -5.72
CA ASP A 11 -11.16 -0.48 -6.67
C ASP A 11 -11.45 0.76 -7.53
N LEU A 12 -12.67 0.89 -8.04
CA LEU A 12 -13.07 2.04 -8.84
C LEU A 12 -13.05 3.33 -8.04
N TRP A 13 -13.50 3.29 -6.79
CA TRP A 13 -13.45 4.44 -5.92
C TRP A 13 -12.01 4.87 -5.63
N VAL A 14 -11.11 3.93 -5.36
CA VAL A 14 -9.68 4.21 -5.19
C VAL A 14 -9.10 4.83 -6.45
N TYR A 15 -9.45 4.29 -7.61
CA TYR A 15 -9.01 4.84 -8.89
C TYR A 15 -9.45 6.31 -9.04
N ASP A 16 -10.70 6.61 -8.68
CA ASP A 16 -11.20 7.99 -8.72
C ASP A 16 -10.44 8.91 -7.78
N LEU A 17 -10.12 8.44 -6.58
CA LEU A 17 -9.33 9.21 -5.62
C LEU A 17 -7.93 9.51 -6.17
N LEU A 18 -7.31 8.54 -6.84
CA LEU A 18 -6.00 8.75 -7.47
C LEU A 18 -6.09 9.77 -8.60
N LYS A 19 -7.14 9.72 -9.41
CA LYS A 19 -7.37 10.71 -10.47
C LYS A 19 -7.55 12.11 -9.89
N GLN A 20 -8.33 12.25 -8.84
CA GLN A 20 -8.56 13.53 -8.18
C GLN A 20 -7.26 14.11 -7.60
N ALA A 21 -6.33 13.25 -7.21
CA ALA A 21 -5.03 13.65 -6.70
C ALA A 21 -3.99 13.84 -7.79
N ASP A 22 -4.33 13.57 -9.05
CA ASP A 22 -3.41 13.63 -10.19
C ASP A 22 -2.24 12.64 -10.03
N ILE A 23 -2.55 11.43 -9.58
CA ILE A 23 -1.59 10.34 -9.42
C ILE A 23 -1.94 9.22 -10.38
N GLN A 24 -0.97 8.75 -11.15
CA GLN A 24 -1.12 7.61 -12.03
C GLN A 24 -0.35 6.42 -11.47
N LEU A 25 -1.08 5.36 -11.12
CA LEU A 25 -0.50 4.09 -10.69
C LEU A 25 -1.02 2.99 -11.61
N ASP A 26 -0.23 1.94 -11.75
CA ASP A 26 -0.61 0.78 -12.55
C ASP A 26 -1.43 -0.19 -11.71
N ALA A 27 -2.47 -0.76 -12.30
CA ALA A 27 -3.30 -1.78 -11.65
C ALA A 27 -2.76 -3.18 -11.97
N GLN A 28 -2.72 -4.04 -10.95
CA GLN A 28 -2.37 -5.47 -11.10
C GLN A 28 -0.99 -5.72 -11.73
N GLY A 29 -0.02 -4.89 -11.39
CA GLY A 29 1.34 -5.01 -11.90
C GLY A 29 1.94 -3.65 -12.19
N SER A 30 3.08 -3.61 -12.86
CA SER A 30 3.78 -2.37 -13.16
C SER A 30 4.44 -2.41 -14.53
N ASP A 31 4.45 -1.27 -15.21
CA ASP A 31 5.21 -1.08 -16.43
C ASP A 31 6.70 -0.83 -16.13
N ILE A 32 7.03 -0.52 -14.88
CA ILE A 32 8.43 -0.32 -14.46
C ILE A 32 9.07 -1.69 -14.27
N LYS A 33 10.09 -1.98 -15.06
CA LYS A 33 10.73 -3.30 -15.11
C LYS A 33 11.18 -3.80 -13.74
N GLU A 34 11.86 -2.96 -12.98
CA GLU A 34 12.38 -3.30 -11.65
C GLU A 34 11.26 -3.75 -10.72
N ILE A 35 10.16 -3.01 -10.69
CA ILE A 35 9.01 -3.31 -9.85
C ILE A 35 8.36 -4.62 -10.30
N ASN A 36 8.14 -4.76 -11.61
CA ASN A 36 7.48 -5.94 -12.15
C ASN A 36 8.30 -7.22 -11.91
N GLU A 37 9.62 -7.14 -12.06
CA GLU A 37 10.51 -8.27 -11.78
C GLU A 37 10.46 -8.66 -10.29
N ALA A 38 10.45 -7.67 -9.39
CA ALA A 38 10.35 -7.95 -7.96
C ALA A 38 9.02 -8.62 -7.61
N LEU A 39 7.92 -8.16 -8.23
CA LEU A 39 6.59 -8.72 -7.96
C LEU A 39 6.44 -10.16 -8.43
N LYS A 40 7.25 -10.61 -9.38
CA LYS A 40 7.20 -12.00 -9.85
C LYS A 40 7.51 -13.02 -8.75
N THR A 41 8.22 -12.61 -7.70
CA THR A 41 8.55 -13.48 -6.59
C THR A 41 7.66 -13.26 -5.37
N ALA A 42 6.71 -12.31 -5.45
CA ALA A 42 5.80 -12.04 -4.35
C ALA A 42 4.66 -13.06 -4.31
N SER A 43 4.41 -13.66 -3.15
CA SER A 43 3.32 -14.62 -2.98
C SER A 43 2.75 -14.51 -1.58
N LYS A 44 1.57 -13.91 -1.44
CA LYS A 44 0.86 -13.81 -0.16
C LYS A 44 0.52 -15.16 0.44
N LYS A 45 0.31 -16.16 -0.41
CA LYS A 45 -0.16 -17.47 0.03
C LYS A 45 0.96 -18.45 0.35
N GLY A 46 2.22 -18.03 0.15
CA GLY A 46 3.36 -18.92 0.34
C GLY A 46 3.42 -20.09 -0.65
N THR A 47 2.66 -20.02 -1.73
CA THR A 47 2.54 -21.09 -2.73
C THR A 47 3.48 -20.93 -3.92
N GLY A 48 4.20 -19.82 -3.98
CA GLY A 48 5.03 -19.49 -5.13
C GLY A 48 4.27 -18.84 -6.29
N ASN A 49 2.95 -18.75 -6.20
CA ASN A 49 2.13 -18.07 -7.20
C ASN A 49 2.27 -16.55 -7.07
N VAL A 50 2.42 -15.88 -8.21
CA VAL A 50 2.59 -14.44 -8.25
C VAL A 50 1.32 -13.76 -7.76
N GLY A 51 1.50 -12.80 -6.83
CA GLY A 51 0.45 -11.90 -6.41
C GLY A 51 0.81 -10.48 -6.78
N PHE A 52 -0.20 -9.66 -7.02
CA PHE A 52 0.00 -8.25 -7.37
C PHE A 52 -0.80 -7.37 -6.41
N PRO A 53 -0.24 -6.20 -6.02
CA PRO A 53 -1.05 -5.21 -5.31
C PRO A 53 -2.11 -4.65 -6.25
N GLU A 54 -3.17 -4.08 -5.69
CA GLU A 54 -4.24 -3.48 -6.50
C GLU A 54 -3.69 -2.32 -7.35
N TYR A 55 -2.82 -1.49 -6.76
CA TYR A 55 -2.15 -0.41 -7.48
C TYR A 55 -0.70 -0.30 -7.03
N VAL A 56 0.18 0.01 -7.96
CA VAL A 56 1.60 0.25 -7.68
C VAL A 56 2.17 1.22 -8.70
N GLY A 57 3.08 2.07 -8.27
CA GLY A 57 3.75 2.99 -9.17
C GLY A 57 4.69 3.92 -8.42
N VAL A 58 5.17 4.92 -9.12
CA VAL A 58 6.17 5.84 -8.59
C VAL A 58 5.69 7.28 -8.70
N VAL A 59 5.85 8.02 -7.61
CA VAL A 59 5.68 9.47 -7.58
C VAL A 59 7.02 10.05 -7.15
N LYS A 60 7.70 10.77 -8.03
CA LYS A 60 9.08 11.21 -7.82
C LYS A 60 9.97 10.00 -7.51
N ASP A 61 10.65 9.99 -6.36
CA ASP A 61 11.48 8.86 -5.92
C ASP A 61 10.79 7.95 -4.90
N TYR A 62 9.48 8.14 -4.72
CA TYR A 62 8.67 7.33 -3.81
C TYR A 62 7.96 6.24 -4.58
N LEU A 63 8.02 5.01 -4.05
CA LEU A 63 7.22 3.90 -4.57
C LEU A 63 5.94 3.82 -3.75
N LEU A 64 4.79 3.82 -4.43
CA LEU A 64 3.48 3.74 -3.79
C LEU A 64 2.84 2.39 -4.09
N VAL A 65 2.29 1.76 -3.04
CA VAL A 65 1.60 0.47 -3.13
C VAL A 65 0.25 0.61 -2.43
N ILE A 66 -0.81 0.15 -3.08
CA ILE A 66 -2.16 0.19 -2.50
C ILE A 66 -2.76 -1.21 -2.54
N GLU A 67 -3.28 -1.65 -1.39
CA GLU A 67 -4.14 -2.82 -1.27
C GLU A 67 -5.49 -2.35 -0.75
N ASP A 68 -6.58 -2.89 -1.30
CA ASP A 68 -7.90 -2.53 -0.84
C ASP A 68 -8.77 -3.75 -0.54
N LYS A 69 -9.74 -3.55 0.34
CA LYS A 69 -10.74 -4.54 0.72
C LYS A 69 -12.09 -3.84 0.85
N ALA A 70 -13.14 -4.49 0.39
CA ALA A 70 -14.49 -3.91 0.45
C ALA A 70 -15.01 -3.80 1.87
N ALA A 71 -14.64 -4.72 2.75
CA ALA A 71 -15.16 -4.77 4.12
C ALA A 71 -14.28 -3.98 5.09
N LEU A 72 -14.89 -3.05 5.84
CA LEU A 72 -14.20 -2.24 6.83
C LEU A 72 -13.52 -3.07 7.91
N ASP A 73 -14.10 -4.21 8.29
CA ASP A 73 -13.53 -5.10 9.31
C ASP A 73 -12.34 -5.90 8.78
N LYS A 74 -12.02 -5.77 7.49
CA LYS A 74 -10.83 -6.35 6.86
C LYS A 74 -9.75 -5.30 6.60
N HIS A 75 -9.66 -4.31 7.47
CA HIS A 75 -8.69 -3.23 7.32
C HIS A 75 -7.30 -3.57 7.84
N ILE A 76 -7.20 -3.97 9.10
CA ILE A 76 -5.91 -4.23 9.74
C ILE A 76 -6.03 -5.34 10.78
N LYS A 77 -5.02 -6.20 10.87
CA LYS A 77 -4.92 -7.20 11.92
C LYS A 77 -3.58 -7.06 12.64
N LEU A 78 -3.65 -6.94 13.95
CA LEU A 78 -2.46 -6.86 14.81
C LEU A 78 -2.17 -8.23 15.44
N ASP A 79 -0.89 -8.47 15.73
CA ASP A 79 -0.47 -9.65 16.49
C ASP A 79 -0.55 -9.38 18.00
N ASP A 80 -0.12 -10.33 18.81
CA ASP A 80 -0.17 -10.23 20.29
C ASP A 80 0.73 -9.13 20.85
N LYS A 81 1.66 -8.60 20.03
CA LYS A 81 2.54 -7.50 20.43
C LYS A 81 2.07 -6.15 19.90
N ASN A 82 0.85 -6.09 19.37
CA ASN A 82 0.27 -4.90 18.74
C ASN A 82 1.03 -4.43 17.50
N CYS A 83 1.74 -5.33 16.84
CA CYS A 83 2.37 -5.05 15.55
C CYS A 83 1.48 -5.55 14.42
N ILE A 84 1.61 -4.95 13.24
CA ILE A 84 0.86 -5.40 12.06
C ILE A 84 1.31 -6.82 11.73
N SER A 85 0.38 -7.77 11.76
CA SER A 85 0.68 -9.18 11.55
C SER A 85 1.18 -9.45 10.12
N ILE A 86 2.22 -10.27 10.00
CA ILE A 86 2.74 -10.71 8.69
C ILE A 86 2.41 -12.18 8.42
N GLU A 87 1.54 -12.78 9.22
CA GLU A 87 1.09 -14.14 8.96
C GLU A 87 0.31 -14.21 7.65
N VAL A 88 0.38 -15.36 6.99
CA VAL A 88 -0.20 -15.56 5.64
C VAL A 88 -1.67 -15.17 5.59
N ASN A 89 -2.45 -15.61 6.57
CA ASN A 89 -3.88 -15.31 6.60
C ASN A 89 -4.16 -13.80 6.75
N ALA A 90 -3.38 -13.12 7.58
CA ALA A 90 -3.55 -11.68 7.79
C ALA A 90 -3.18 -10.90 6.52
N VAL A 91 -2.07 -11.27 5.89
CA VAL A 91 -1.60 -10.63 4.66
C VAL A 91 -2.62 -10.81 3.53
N ARG A 92 -3.22 -11.99 3.44
CA ARG A 92 -4.22 -12.29 2.41
C ARG A 92 -5.53 -11.54 2.63
N ASP A 93 -5.99 -11.43 3.87
CA ASP A 93 -7.37 -11.02 4.18
C ASP A 93 -7.53 -9.55 4.59
N TYR A 94 -6.45 -8.86 4.97
CA TYR A 94 -6.53 -7.50 5.48
C TYR A 94 -5.76 -6.51 4.61
N ALA A 95 -6.36 -5.34 4.40
CA ALA A 95 -5.82 -4.32 3.49
C ALA A 95 -4.42 -3.83 3.90
N VAL A 96 -4.27 -3.37 5.14
CA VAL A 96 -3.00 -2.84 5.63
C VAL A 96 -1.92 -3.92 5.66
N ASN A 97 -2.28 -5.12 6.10
CA ASN A 97 -1.33 -6.24 6.17
C ASN A 97 -0.83 -6.64 4.79
N GLY A 98 -1.71 -6.66 3.79
CA GLY A 98 -1.33 -6.94 2.42
C GLY A 98 -0.44 -5.85 1.82
N ALA A 99 -0.76 -4.58 2.08
CA ALA A 99 0.05 -3.46 1.62
C ALA A 99 1.45 -3.51 2.21
N LEU A 100 1.55 -3.80 3.51
CA LEU A 100 2.84 -3.94 4.19
C LEU A 100 3.66 -5.09 3.61
N PHE A 101 3.02 -6.22 3.33
CA PHE A 101 3.69 -7.37 2.72
C PHE A 101 4.37 -6.97 1.40
N TYR A 102 3.64 -6.31 0.52
CA TYR A 102 4.19 -5.88 -0.76
C TYR A 102 5.28 -4.82 -0.58
N ALA A 103 5.09 -3.88 0.34
CA ALA A 103 6.08 -2.84 0.58
C ALA A 103 7.40 -3.44 1.08
N LYS A 104 7.35 -4.38 2.02
CA LYS A 104 8.56 -5.07 2.49
C LYS A 104 9.23 -5.86 1.39
N HIS A 105 8.43 -6.56 0.59
CA HIS A 105 8.94 -7.34 -0.53
C HIS A 105 9.67 -6.45 -1.55
N LEU A 106 9.06 -5.30 -1.87
CA LEU A 106 9.64 -4.34 -2.80
C LEU A 106 10.87 -3.65 -2.21
N ALA A 107 10.88 -3.35 -0.90
CA ALA A 107 12.06 -2.79 -0.25
C ALA A 107 13.26 -3.74 -0.36
N ARG A 108 13.00 -5.05 -0.22
CA ARG A 108 14.03 -6.08 -0.30
C ARG A 108 14.54 -6.32 -1.72
N ASN A 109 13.67 -6.17 -2.71
CA ASN A 109 13.94 -6.62 -4.08
C ASN A 109 14.05 -5.51 -5.11
N THR A 110 14.03 -4.24 -4.69
CA THR A 110 14.22 -3.10 -5.58
C THR A 110 15.20 -2.11 -4.98
N THR A 111 15.55 -1.10 -5.76
CA THR A 111 16.44 -0.02 -5.32
C THR A 111 15.69 1.12 -4.64
N TYR A 112 14.37 1.06 -4.57
CA TYR A 112 13.57 2.12 -3.95
C TYR A 112 13.77 2.10 -2.43
N LYS A 113 14.03 3.29 -1.87
CA LYS A 113 14.31 3.46 -0.44
C LYS A 113 13.17 4.14 0.31
N LYS A 114 12.25 4.75 -0.42
CA LYS A 114 11.10 5.46 0.15
C LYS A 114 9.83 4.82 -0.37
N ILE A 115 9.18 4.01 0.45
CA ILE A 115 7.97 3.28 0.04
C ILE A 115 6.82 3.71 0.92
N LEU A 116 5.72 4.11 0.29
CA LEU A 116 4.47 4.42 0.97
C LEU A 116 3.47 3.32 0.62
N ALA A 117 2.98 2.64 1.65
CA ALA A 117 2.01 1.57 1.50
C ALA A 117 0.67 2.04 2.07
N PHE A 118 -0.40 1.78 1.35
CA PHE A 118 -1.74 2.23 1.73
C PHE A 118 -2.67 1.03 1.83
N GLY A 119 -3.23 0.82 3.02
CA GLY A 119 -4.35 -0.10 3.18
C GLY A 119 -5.64 0.71 3.11
N VAL A 120 -6.53 0.32 2.21
CA VAL A 120 -7.82 0.99 1.99
C VAL A 120 -8.93 -0.02 2.20
N SER A 121 -9.94 0.33 2.98
CA SER A 121 -11.10 -0.53 3.16
C SER A 121 -12.38 0.27 3.17
N GLY A 122 -13.48 -0.38 2.74
CA GLY A 122 -14.79 0.23 2.71
C GLY A 122 -15.17 0.76 1.33
N ASP A 123 -15.91 1.84 1.33
CA ASP A 123 -16.41 2.46 0.10
C ASP A 123 -16.39 4.00 0.24
N GLU A 124 -16.92 4.68 -0.78
CA GLU A 124 -16.97 6.14 -0.80
C GLU A 124 -17.66 6.72 0.44
N LYS A 125 -18.69 6.05 0.95
CA LYS A 125 -19.47 6.55 2.08
C LYS A 125 -18.82 6.30 3.42
N LYS A 126 -18.19 5.15 3.59
CA LYS A 126 -17.56 4.77 4.84
C LYS A 126 -16.29 3.98 4.56
N HIS A 127 -15.17 4.53 4.97
CA HIS A 127 -13.86 3.97 4.59
C HIS A 127 -12.78 4.32 5.59
N LYS A 128 -11.65 3.63 5.44
CA LYS A 128 -10.39 3.95 6.11
C LYS A 128 -9.26 3.87 5.10
N ILE A 129 -8.36 4.84 5.13
CA ILE A 129 -7.14 4.85 4.34
C ILE A 129 -5.99 5.05 5.31
N SER A 130 -5.17 4.01 5.49
CA SER A 130 -4.06 4.01 6.44
C SER A 130 -2.73 3.93 5.71
N PRO A 131 -1.96 5.03 5.69
CA PRO A 131 -0.63 5.02 5.08
C PRO A 131 0.40 4.43 6.04
N LEU A 132 1.38 3.72 5.46
CA LEU A 132 2.58 3.27 6.16
C LEU A 132 3.79 3.73 5.38
N TYR A 133 4.86 4.04 6.08
CA TYR A 133 6.16 4.27 5.46
C TYR A 133 7.06 3.06 5.70
N VAL A 134 7.72 2.59 4.64
CA VAL A 134 8.66 1.47 4.71
C VAL A 134 9.94 1.89 4.00
N ASP A 135 11.06 1.79 4.69
CA ASP A 135 12.37 2.10 4.11
C ASP A 135 13.12 0.83 3.71
N GLU A 136 14.36 0.99 3.32
CA GLU A 136 15.22 -0.10 2.86
C GLU A 136 15.52 -1.14 3.95
N THR A 137 15.30 -0.82 5.24
CA THR A 137 15.48 -1.76 6.34
C THR A 137 14.26 -2.65 6.56
N GLU A 138 13.18 -2.41 5.81
CA GLU A 138 11.90 -3.12 5.89
C GLU A 138 11.09 -2.87 7.17
N PHE A 139 11.56 -2.01 8.07
CA PHE A 139 10.74 -1.59 9.20
C PHE A 139 9.66 -0.61 8.72
N TYR A 140 8.50 -0.68 9.35
CA TYR A 140 7.41 0.20 8.98
C TYR A 140 7.14 1.23 10.06
N ARG A 141 6.57 2.35 9.61
CA ARG A 141 6.04 3.37 10.50
C ARG A 141 4.61 3.67 10.07
N GLU A 142 3.68 3.65 11.04
CA GLU A 142 2.30 4.04 10.77
C GLU A 142 2.19 5.55 10.69
N LEU A 143 1.48 6.03 9.68
CA LEU A 143 1.22 7.45 9.47
C LEU A 143 -0.25 7.73 9.76
N PRO A 144 -0.62 9.00 10.02
CA PRO A 144 -2.02 9.32 10.28
C PRO A 144 -2.94 8.93 9.13
N GLU A 145 -4.16 8.49 9.45
CA GLU A 145 -5.18 8.18 8.45
C GLU A 145 -5.46 9.40 7.58
N VAL A 146 -5.74 9.16 6.31
CA VAL A 146 -6.06 10.20 5.34
C VAL A 146 -7.41 9.94 4.70
N GLN A 147 -7.98 10.95 4.05
CA GLN A 147 -9.26 10.85 3.37
C GLN A 147 -9.11 10.85 1.85
N SER A 148 -7.91 11.10 1.35
CA SER A 148 -7.63 11.15 -0.08
C SER A 148 -6.12 10.96 -0.30
N PHE A 149 -5.70 10.97 -1.57
CA PHE A 149 -4.28 10.81 -1.92
C PHE A 149 -3.61 12.14 -2.30
N ILE A 150 -4.28 13.27 -2.07
CA ILE A 150 -3.77 14.59 -2.50
C ILE A 150 -2.40 14.91 -1.91
N SER A 151 -2.15 14.52 -0.66
CA SER A 151 -0.85 14.75 -0.01
C SER A 151 0.31 13.99 -0.64
N PHE A 152 0.01 13.01 -1.47
CA PHE A 152 1.02 12.08 -2.00
C PHE A 152 1.28 12.27 -3.48
N ASN A 153 0.79 13.35 -4.09
CA ASN A 153 1.08 13.63 -5.49
C ASN A 153 2.45 14.31 -5.63
N GLU A 154 2.86 14.53 -6.87
CA GLU A 154 4.18 15.09 -7.17
C GLU A 154 4.40 16.45 -6.50
N ASP A 155 3.36 17.27 -6.41
CA ASP A 155 3.45 18.61 -5.83
C ASP A 155 3.57 18.62 -4.32
N ASN A 156 3.03 17.61 -3.63
CA ASN A 156 2.86 17.63 -2.18
C ASN A 156 3.66 16.58 -1.41
N ILE A 157 4.15 15.54 -2.08
CA ILE A 157 4.70 14.37 -1.40
C ILE A 157 5.96 14.68 -0.56
N ASP A 158 6.81 15.57 -1.05
CA ASP A 158 8.02 15.96 -0.30
C ASP A 158 7.67 16.74 0.95
N GLU A 159 6.67 17.61 0.88
CA GLU A 159 6.19 18.35 2.04
C GLU A 159 5.58 17.41 3.07
N TYR A 160 4.78 16.45 2.62
CA TYR A 160 4.19 15.44 3.50
C TYR A 160 5.28 14.65 4.22
N TYR A 161 6.27 14.20 3.49
CA TYR A 161 7.40 13.43 4.02
C TYR A 161 8.13 14.20 5.13
N THR A 162 8.36 15.48 4.91
CA THR A 162 9.03 16.35 5.90
C THR A 162 8.12 16.66 7.08
N ARG A 163 6.86 16.98 6.82
CA ARG A 163 5.90 17.36 7.86
C ARG A 163 5.65 16.23 8.87
N GLU A 164 5.60 15.01 8.39
CA GLU A 164 5.37 13.84 9.25
C GLU A 164 6.68 13.30 9.86
N ASP A 165 7.79 14.01 9.68
CA ASP A 165 9.12 13.62 10.19
C ASP A 165 9.53 12.20 9.75
N ILE A 166 9.06 11.77 8.58
CA ILE A 166 9.33 10.42 8.07
C ILE A 166 10.83 10.23 7.86
N LYS A 167 11.52 11.29 7.44
CA LYS A 167 12.99 11.26 7.23
C LYS A 167 13.76 10.83 8.48
N ASP A 168 13.20 11.05 9.67
CA ASP A 168 13.88 10.72 10.93
C ASP A 168 13.76 9.23 11.27
N CYS A 169 12.86 8.50 10.62
CA CYS A 169 12.71 7.06 10.80
C CYS A 169 13.94 6.29 10.31
N THR A 170 14.67 6.85 9.35
CA THR A 170 15.82 6.20 8.73
C THR A 170 17.12 6.50 9.45
N SER A 171 17.15 7.44 10.37
CA SER A 171 18.34 7.89 11.07
C SER A 171 18.53 7.26 12.44
N GLY A 172 17.54 6.48 12.86
CA GLY A 172 17.57 5.82 14.16
C GLY A 172 18.06 4.42 14.14
#